data_c23155c689f182c4513bd46a96f661f8
#
_entry.id   c23155c689f182c4513bd46a96f661f8
#
_cell.length_a   1.000
_cell.length_b   1.000
_cell.length_c   1.000
_cell.angle_alpha   90.00
_cell.angle_beta   90.00
_cell.angle_gamma   90.00
#
_symmetry.space_group_name_H-M   'P 1'
#
loop_
_entity.id
_entity.type
_entity.pdbx_description
1 polymer ?
#
loop_
_entity_poly.entity_id
_entity_poly.type
_entity_poly.pdbx_seq_one_letter_code
_entity_poly.pdbx_strand_id
1 'polypeptide(L)'
;INEYVAGKPIQYIVGVEWFYGYPLKVTEATLIPRPETEELVQRALKCLEGKGPQKVLDIGTGSGAIAIAMKKERPQDEVTATDISEEALAVAKENAEQLDVDIRFLQGDLLEPVQLETFDCILSNPPYISEDEIGLMDRSVLEYEPHSALFADHDGLDLYQKMAFTLPFHLKTDGCLFMEIGFNQGEKLLELYKKAFPDKTVTIEKDLSGLDRMLIVK
;
A
#
# COMPACT_ATOMS: atom_id res chain seq x y z
N ILE A 1 -25.40 9.65 -14.01
CA ILE A 1 -25.13 9.62 -15.48
C ILE A 1 -24.29 10.83 -15.88
N ASN A 2 -24.64 12.05 -15.48
CA ASN A 2 -23.89 13.26 -15.87
C ASN A 2 -22.42 13.24 -15.40
N GLU A 3 -22.13 12.77 -14.18
CA GLU A 3 -20.79 12.64 -13.64
C GLU A 3 -19.95 11.60 -14.41
N TYR A 4 -20.54 10.48 -14.78
CA TYR A 4 -19.89 9.45 -15.59
C TYR A 4 -19.51 9.96 -16.98
N VAL A 5 -20.41 10.69 -17.63
CA VAL A 5 -20.16 11.33 -18.94
C VAL A 5 -19.07 12.42 -18.82
N ALA A 6 -18.95 13.06 -17.65
CA ALA A 6 -17.87 14.00 -17.34
C ALA A 6 -16.52 13.33 -17.06
N GLY A 7 -16.46 11.99 -17.01
CA GLY A 7 -15.21 11.22 -16.83
C GLY A 7 -14.92 10.81 -15.40
N LYS A 8 -15.83 11.06 -14.42
CA LYS A 8 -15.62 10.64 -13.04
C LYS A 8 -15.64 9.11 -12.94
N PRO A 9 -14.67 8.48 -12.27
CA PRO A 9 -14.63 7.04 -12.05
C PRO A 9 -15.94 6.52 -11.47
N ILE A 10 -16.43 5.40 -12.00
CA ILE A 10 -17.69 4.81 -11.55
C ILE A 10 -17.64 4.46 -10.05
N GLN A 11 -16.49 4.08 -9.55
CA GLN A 11 -16.25 3.75 -8.15
C GLN A 11 -16.54 4.93 -7.23
N TYR A 12 -16.15 6.14 -7.61
CA TYR A 12 -16.47 7.35 -6.84
C TYR A 12 -17.93 7.78 -6.95
N ILE A 13 -18.58 7.46 -8.07
CA ILE A 13 -20.02 7.75 -8.26
C ILE A 13 -20.85 6.80 -7.39
N VAL A 14 -20.49 5.52 -7.36
CA VAL A 14 -21.16 4.48 -6.56
C VAL A 14 -20.72 4.53 -5.09
N GLY A 15 -19.52 5.05 -4.84
CA GLY A 15 -18.89 5.15 -3.51
C GLY A 15 -18.29 3.84 -3.01
N VAL A 16 -18.14 2.83 -3.87
CA VAL A 16 -17.66 1.48 -3.48
C VAL A 16 -16.73 0.91 -4.55
N GLU A 17 -15.64 0.27 -4.10
CA GLU A 17 -14.81 -0.63 -4.89
C GLU A 17 -14.64 -1.96 -4.15
N TRP A 18 -14.52 -3.05 -4.90
CA TRP A 18 -14.25 -4.37 -4.35
C TRP A 18 -12.74 -4.62 -4.30
N PHE A 19 -12.26 -5.04 -3.14
CA PHE A 19 -10.86 -5.42 -2.96
C PHE A 19 -10.77 -6.69 -2.12
N TYR A 20 -10.07 -7.69 -2.62
CA TYR A 20 -9.88 -8.99 -1.97
C TYR A 20 -11.20 -9.66 -1.52
N GLY A 21 -12.28 -9.44 -2.29
CA GLY A 21 -13.62 -9.93 -2.00
C GLY A 21 -14.42 -9.11 -0.98
N TYR A 22 -13.90 -7.97 -0.51
CA TYR A 22 -14.57 -7.08 0.45
C TYR A 22 -14.99 -5.77 -0.21
N PRO A 23 -16.24 -5.29 0.01
CA PRO A 23 -16.67 -3.99 -0.46
C PRO A 23 -16.08 -2.88 0.40
N LEU A 24 -15.35 -1.96 -0.21
CA LEU A 24 -14.72 -0.82 0.46
C LEU A 24 -15.34 0.47 -0.03
N LYS A 25 -15.72 1.35 0.88
CA LYS A 25 -16.04 2.73 0.56
C LYS A 25 -14.81 3.41 -0.03
N VAL A 26 -15.00 4.13 -1.12
CA VAL A 26 -13.98 4.96 -1.77
C VAL A 26 -14.53 6.35 -2.03
N THR A 27 -13.69 7.36 -1.87
CA THR A 27 -13.99 8.76 -2.12
C THR A 27 -12.80 9.42 -2.82
N GLU A 28 -12.93 10.63 -3.29
CA GLU A 28 -11.81 11.40 -3.87
C GLU A 28 -10.66 11.67 -2.89
N ALA A 29 -10.82 11.32 -1.61
CA ALA A 29 -9.74 11.36 -0.61
C ALA A 29 -8.84 10.12 -0.63
N THR A 30 -9.21 9.05 -1.35
CA THR A 30 -8.48 7.77 -1.36
C THR A 30 -8.23 7.29 -2.78
N LEU A 31 -7.06 6.69 -3.02
CA LEU A 31 -6.83 5.92 -4.24
C LEU A 31 -7.88 4.82 -4.37
N ILE A 32 -8.41 4.61 -5.57
CA ILE A 32 -9.26 3.43 -5.86
C ILE A 32 -8.35 2.18 -5.80
N PRO A 33 -8.62 1.20 -4.92
CA PRO A 33 -7.84 -0.03 -4.84
C PRO A 33 -7.67 -0.72 -6.19
N ARG A 34 -6.45 -1.23 -6.47
CA ARG A 34 -6.11 -1.86 -7.75
C ARG A 34 -5.97 -3.38 -7.60
N PRO A 35 -6.30 -4.15 -8.65
CA PRO A 35 -6.15 -5.62 -8.64
C PRO A 35 -4.71 -6.08 -8.38
N GLU A 36 -3.69 -5.35 -8.86
CA GLU A 36 -2.29 -5.65 -8.65
C GLU A 36 -1.92 -5.61 -7.16
N THR A 37 -2.57 -4.73 -6.39
CA THR A 37 -2.40 -4.65 -4.94
C THR A 37 -2.97 -5.87 -4.20
N GLU A 38 -3.98 -6.56 -4.75
CA GLU A 38 -4.45 -7.83 -4.21
C GLU A 38 -3.37 -8.92 -4.29
N GLU A 39 -2.55 -8.90 -5.35
CA GLU A 39 -1.43 -9.83 -5.47
C GLU A 39 -0.36 -9.59 -4.40
N LEU A 40 -0.12 -8.32 -4.02
CA LEU A 40 0.77 -7.98 -2.91
C LEU A 40 0.28 -8.60 -1.60
N VAL A 41 -1.01 -8.46 -1.29
CA VAL A 41 -1.65 -9.07 -0.12
C VAL A 41 -1.51 -10.59 -0.15
N GLN A 42 -1.79 -11.21 -1.30
CA GLN A 42 -1.69 -12.68 -1.45
C GLN A 42 -0.27 -13.19 -1.14
N ARG A 43 0.77 -12.49 -1.59
CA ARG A 43 2.16 -12.87 -1.31
C ARG A 43 2.53 -12.71 0.16
N ALA A 44 2.04 -11.66 0.81
CA ALA A 44 2.23 -11.47 2.24
C ALA A 44 1.54 -12.57 3.06
N LEU A 45 0.29 -12.89 2.76
CA LEU A 45 -0.46 -13.98 3.41
C LEU A 45 0.25 -15.32 3.26
N LYS A 46 0.75 -15.63 2.05
CA LYS A 46 1.55 -16.84 1.82
C LYS A 46 2.84 -16.88 2.64
N CYS A 47 3.50 -15.74 2.82
CA CYS A 47 4.70 -15.62 3.68
C CYS A 47 4.39 -15.88 5.16
N LEU A 48 3.18 -15.55 5.59
CA LEU A 48 2.71 -15.71 6.97
C LEU A 48 1.97 -17.03 7.21
N GLU A 49 1.82 -17.88 6.21
CA GLU A 49 1.14 -19.16 6.33
C GLU A 49 1.82 -20.05 7.40
N GLY A 50 1.02 -20.64 8.27
CA GLY A 50 1.51 -21.48 9.38
C GLY A 50 2.14 -20.72 10.56
N LYS A 51 2.31 -19.39 10.47
CA LYS A 51 2.79 -18.57 11.59
C LYS A 51 1.64 -18.23 12.54
N GLY A 52 1.96 -18.14 13.84
CA GLY A 52 1.05 -17.63 14.86
C GLY A 52 0.66 -16.15 14.65
N PRO A 53 0.08 -15.48 15.68
CA PRO A 53 -0.25 -14.07 15.61
C PRO A 53 0.97 -13.20 15.27
N GLN A 54 0.80 -12.27 14.34
CA GLN A 54 1.85 -11.39 13.83
C GLN A 54 1.50 -9.93 14.05
N LYS A 55 2.51 -9.06 14.16
CA LYS A 55 2.36 -7.61 14.07
C LYS A 55 2.54 -7.18 12.62
N VAL A 56 1.50 -6.63 12.03
CA VAL A 56 1.46 -6.20 10.62
C VAL A 56 1.32 -4.69 10.55
N LEU A 57 2.08 -4.06 9.67
CA LEU A 57 2.00 -2.62 9.37
C LEU A 57 1.64 -2.42 7.90
N ASP A 58 0.65 -1.56 7.65
CA ASP A 58 0.30 -1.04 6.32
C ASP A 58 0.65 0.45 6.27
N ILE A 59 1.58 0.84 5.41
CA ILE A 59 2.07 2.22 5.27
C ILE A 59 1.40 2.88 4.06
N GLY A 60 0.74 4.03 4.26
CA GLY A 60 -0.02 4.70 3.21
C GLY A 60 -1.31 3.94 2.91
N THR A 61 -2.12 3.67 3.95
CA THR A 61 -3.25 2.73 3.90
C THR A 61 -4.40 3.16 2.98
N GLY A 62 -4.52 4.47 2.68
CA GLY A 62 -5.58 5.01 1.83
C GLY A 62 -6.97 4.65 2.35
N SER A 63 -7.73 3.87 1.58
CA SER A 63 -9.06 3.38 1.97
C SER A 63 -9.03 2.26 3.03
N GLY A 64 -7.84 1.82 3.46
CA GLY A 64 -7.68 0.68 4.36
C GLY A 64 -7.61 -0.67 3.66
N ALA A 65 -7.52 -0.70 2.34
CA ALA A 65 -7.66 -1.92 1.53
C ALA A 65 -6.71 -3.04 1.96
N ILE A 66 -5.40 -2.78 2.04
CA ILE A 66 -4.40 -3.77 2.44
C ILE A 66 -4.61 -4.18 3.90
N ALA A 67 -4.71 -3.21 4.83
CA ALA A 67 -4.86 -3.48 6.25
C ALA A 67 -6.10 -4.30 6.57
N ILE A 68 -7.23 -3.99 5.95
CA ILE A 68 -8.50 -4.71 6.12
C ILE A 68 -8.40 -6.12 5.56
N ALA A 69 -7.87 -6.29 4.34
CA ALA A 69 -7.69 -7.62 3.76
C ALA A 69 -6.79 -8.49 4.65
N MET A 70 -5.64 -7.96 5.11
CA MET A 70 -4.75 -8.68 6.03
C MET A 70 -5.47 -9.08 7.33
N LYS A 71 -6.23 -8.17 7.94
CA LYS A 71 -6.97 -8.44 9.19
C LYS A 71 -8.10 -9.46 8.99
N LYS A 72 -8.81 -9.42 7.87
CA LYS A 72 -9.87 -10.37 7.52
C LYS A 72 -9.33 -11.79 7.33
N GLU A 73 -8.23 -11.93 6.58
CA GLU A 73 -7.63 -13.23 6.28
C GLU A 73 -6.84 -13.81 7.48
N ARG A 74 -6.37 -12.94 8.38
CA ARG A 74 -5.63 -13.32 9.59
C ARG A 74 -6.17 -12.59 10.82
N PRO A 75 -7.36 -12.97 11.32
CA PRO A 75 -8.04 -12.26 12.43
C PRO A 75 -7.22 -12.17 13.72
N GLN A 76 -6.29 -13.12 13.92
CA GLN A 76 -5.40 -13.17 15.09
C GLN A 76 -4.27 -12.14 15.07
N ASP A 77 -3.98 -11.52 13.93
CA ASP A 77 -2.86 -10.58 13.80
C ASP A 77 -3.21 -9.20 14.37
N GLU A 78 -2.21 -8.52 14.90
CA GLU A 78 -2.28 -7.11 15.30
C GLU A 78 -1.95 -6.25 14.07
N VAL A 79 -2.95 -5.59 13.50
CA VAL A 79 -2.76 -4.75 12.31
C VAL A 79 -2.76 -3.28 12.71
N THR A 80 -1.69 -2.58 12.30
CA THR A 80 -1.56 -1.13 12.37
C THR A 80 -1.52 -0.58 10.96
N ALA A 81 -2.17 0.55 10.73
CA ALA A 81 -2.19 1.24 9.45
C ALA A 81 -1.86 2.73 9.64
N THR A 82 -0.97 3.25 8.80
CA THR A 82 -0.59 4.67 8.84
C THR A 82 -0.98 5.36 7.55
N ASP A 83 -1.32 6.63 7.62
CA ASP A 83 -1.49 7.51 6.47
C ASP A 83 -1.22 8.96 6.87
N ILE A 84 -0.75 9.77 5.95
CA ILE A 84 -0.54 11.20 6.17
C ILE A 84 -1.86 11.97 6.11
N SER A 85 -2.83 11.48 5.30
CA SER A 85 -4.14 12.10 5.08
C SER A 85 -5.13 11.72 6.17
N GLU A 86 -5.63 12.70 6.90
CA GLU A 86 -6.70 12.51 7.87
C GLU A 86 -8.01 12.07 7.19
N GLU A 87 -8.29 12.60 6.00
CA GLU A 87 -9.47 12.25 5.22
C GLU A 87 -9.43 10.79 4.74
N ALA A 88 -8.27 10.31 4.30
CA ALA A 88 -8.08 8.91 3.93
C ALA A 88 -8.29 7.99 5.14
N LEU A 89 -7.69 8.35 6.29
CA LEU A 89 -7.89 7.60 7.55
C LEU A 89 -9.34 7.58 8.02
N ALA A 90 -10.11 8.64 7.79
CA ALA A 90 -11.54 8.64 8.10
C ALA A 90 -12.29 7.60 7.27
N VAL A 91 -11.99 7.49 5.97
CA VAL A 91 -12.56 6.47 5.08
C VAL A 91 -12.11 5.07 5.51
N ALA A 92 -10.83 4.87 5.81
CA ALA A 92 -10.30 3.57 6.25
C ALA A 92 -10.94 3.08 7.56
N LYS A 93 -11.14 3.97 8.53
CA LYS A 93 -11.84 3.67 9.80
C LYS A 93 -13.29 3.25 9.56
N GLU A 94 -14.02 4.00 8.71
CA GLU A 94 -15.39 3.66 8.36
C GLU A 94 -15.47 2.28 7.68
N ASN A 95 -14.53 1.96 6.77
CA ASN A 95 -14.44 0.64 6.15
C ASN A 95 -14.17 -0.47 7.16
N ALA A 96 -13.25 -0.24 8.11
CA ALA A 96 -12.94 -1.20 9.16
C ALA A 96 -14.15 -1.45 10.08
N GLU A 97 -14.88 -0.41 10.45
CA GLU A 97 -16.13 -0.51 11.22
C GLU A 97 -17.21 -1.28 10.47
N GLN A 98 -17.45 -0.98 9.20
CA GLN A 98 -18.44 -1.66 8.36
C GLN A 98 -18.13 -3.15 8.17
N LEU A 99 -16.85 -3.51 8.14
CA LEU A 99 -16.39 -4.88 7.96
C LEU A 99 -16.08 -5.60 9.28
N ASP A 100 -16.36 -4.98 10.43
CA ASP A 100 -16.15 -5.54 11.76
C ASP A 100 -14.73 -6.07 11.98
N VAL A 101 -13.73 -5.20 11.73
CA VAL A 101 -12.31 -5.48 11.96
C VAL A 101 -11.67 -4.42 12.86
N ASP A 102 -10.85 -4.88 13.80
CA ASP A 102 -10.09 -4.02 14.72
C ASP A 102 -8.69 -3.75 14.14
N ILE A 103 -8.46 -2.51 13.73
CA ILE A 103 -7.20 -2.02 13.15
C ILE A 103 -6.82 -0.73 13.86
N ARG A 104 -5.55 -0.60 14.23
CA ARG A 104 -5.00 0.61 14.83
C ARG A 104 -4.58 1.60 13.74
N PHE A 105 -5.36 2.66 13.54
CA PHE A 105 -5.09 3.73 12.58
C PHE A 105 -4.35 4.89 13.22
N LEU A 106 -3.22 5.31 12.62
CA LEU A 106 -2.36 6.39 13.10
C LEU A 106 -2.09 7.38 11.95
N GLN A 107 -2.25 8.67 12.25
CA GLN A 107 -1.89 9.72 11.29
C GLN A 107 -0.43 10.11 11.42
N GLY A 108 0.26 10.25 10.29
CA GLY A 108 1.63 10.76 10.21
C GLY A 108 2.34 10.35 8.94
N ASP A 109 3.54 10.90 8.74
CA ASP A 109 4.35 10.62 7.58
C ASP A 109 5.09 9.28 7.74
N LEU A 110 4.81 8.33 6.83
CA LEU A 110 5.45 7.02 6.73
C LEU A 110 5.49 6.26 8.08
N LEU A 111 6.67 6.18 8.70
CA LEU A 111 6.95 5.43 9.93
C LEU A 111 6.98 6.31 11.19
N GLU A 112 6.81 7.63 11.06
CA GLU A 112 6.83 8.54 12.21
C GLU A 112 5.86 8.15 13.34
N PRO A 113 4.62 7.70 13.05
CA PRO A 113 3.67 7.32 14.11
C PRO A 113 4.06 6.07 14.90
N VAL A 114 5.01 5.27 14.38
CA VAL A 114 5.41 3.96 14.92
C VAL A 114 6.89 3.88 15.29
N GLN A 115 7.53 5.00 15.63
CA GLN A 115 8.99 5.19 15.78
C GLN A 115 9.74 4.15 16.62
N LEU A 116 9.10 3.53 17.61
CA LEU A 116 9.74 2.57 18.52
C LEU A 116 9.20 1.14 18.36
N GLU A 117 8.43 0.90 17.30
CA GLU A 117 7.78 -0.38 17.09
C GLU A 117 8.46 -1.20 16.00
N THR A 118 8.40 -2.51 16.16
CA THR A 118 8.88 -3.46 15.16
C THR A 118 7.78 -4.41 14.74
N PHE A 119 7.79 -4.79 13.46
CA PHE A 119 6.73 -5.58 12.82
C PHE A 119 7.27 -6.86 12.22
N ASP A 120 6.41 -7.88 12.20
CA ASP A 120 6.68 -9.16 11.56
C ASP A 120 6.45 -9.09 10.04
N CYS A 121 5.50 -8.25 9.62
CA CYS A 121 5.19 -8.02 8.22
C CYS A 121 4.88 -6.53 7.99
N ILE A 122 5.51 -5.94 6.99
CA ILE A 122 5.23 -4.57 6.56
C ILE A 122 4.77 -4.61 5.11
N LEU A 123 3.69 -3.91 4.81
CA LEU A 123 3.16 -3.73 3.45
C LEU A 123 3.07 -2.24 3.13
N SER A 124 3.22 -1.90 1.86
CA SER A 124 2.97 -0.53 1.38
C SER A 124 2.67 -0.54 -0.12
N ASN A 125 1.71 0.28 -0.52
CA ASN A 125 1.55 0.72 -1.90
C ASN A 125 1.71 2.25 -1.92
N PRO A 126 2.95 2.76 -1.87
CA PRO A 126 3.20 4.19 -1.82
C PRO A 126 3.03 4.83 -3.20
N PRO A 127 2.81 6.14 -3.29
CA PRO A 127 2.88 6.88 -4.54
C PRO A 127 4.22 6.62 -5.24
N TYR A 128 4.18 6.28 -6.54
CA TYR A 128 5.38 5.92 -7.30
C TYR A 128 5.44 6.52 -8.70
N ILE A 129 4.44 7.31 -9.11
CA ILE A 129 4.37 7.88 -10.46
C ILE A 129 5.21 9.14 -10.50
N SER A 130 6.08 9.25 -11.50
CA SER A 130 6.80 10.48 -11.80
C SER A 130 5.88 11.50 -12.48
N GLU A 131 6.10 12.80 -12.21
CA GLU A 131 5.37 13.86 -12.94
C GLU A 131 5.57 13.79 -14.46
N ASP A 132 6.70 13.25 -14.93
CA ASP A 132 6.96 13.06 -16.35
C ASP A 132 6.04 12.00 -17.01
N GLU A 133 5.42 11.13 -16.21
CA GLU A 133 4.51 10.09 -16.67
C GLU A 133 3.04 10.57 -16.80
N ILE A 134 2.72 11.79 -16.41
CA ILE A 134 1.36 12.38 -16.46
C ILE A 134 0.73 12.22 -17.85
N GLY A 135 1.52 12.39 -18.92
CA GLY A 135 1.04 12.25 -20.29
C GLY A 135 0.63 10.84 -20.71
N LEU A 136 0.94 9.83 -19.91
CA LEU A 136 0.59 8.43 -20.16
C LEU A 136 -0.61 7.95 -19.34
N MET A 137 -1.07 8.76 -18.40
CA MET A 137 -2.13 8.40 -17.47
C MET A 137 -3.53 8.65 -18.06
N ASP A 138 -4.49 7.87 -17.59
CA ASP A 138 -5.90 8.13 -17.90
C ASP A 138 -6.33 9.46 -17.29
N ARG A 139 -7.09 10.24 -18.07
CA ARG A 139 -7.58 11.54 -17.65
C ARG A 139 -8.44 11.46 -16.38
N SER A 140 -9.21 10.39 -16.22
CA SER A 140 -10.08 10.20 -15.06
C SER A 140 -9.27 10.06 -13.77
N VAL A 141 -8.10 9.41 -13.81
CA VAL A 141 -7.17 9.28 -12.69
C VAL A 141 -6.62 10.65 -12.31
N LEU A 142 -6.15 11.42 -13.31
CA LEU A 142 -5.56 12.74 -13.09
C LEU A 142 -6.55 13.78 -12.54
N GLU A 143 -7.81 13.69 -12.95
CA GLU A 143 -8.82 14.70 -12.57
C GLU A 143 -9.51 14.39 -11.23
N TYR A 144 -9.58 13.13 -10.83
CA TYR A 144 -10.43 12.72 -9.71
C TYR A 144 -9.69 12.00 -8.56
N GLU A 145 -8.57 11.30 -8.83
CA GLU A 145 -7.85 10.64 -7.76
C GLU A 145 -6.86 11.59 -7.07
N PRO A 146 -6.60 11.41 -5.74
CA PRO A 146 -5.75 12.35 -5.02
C PRO A 146 -4.31 12.29 -5.51
N HIS A 147 -3.77 13.42 -5.95
CA HIS A 147 -2.40 13.53 -6.47
C HIS A 147 -1.35 13.07 -5.46
N SER A 148 -1.59 13.29 -4.17
CA SER A 148 -0.71 12.83 -3.09
C SER A 148 -0.63 11.30 -2.97
N ALA A 149 -1.59 10.56 -3.54
CA ALA A 149 -1.58 9.10 -3.58
C ALA A 149 -1.02 8.54 -4.90
N LEU A 150 -0.72 9.41 -5.87
CA LEU A 150 -0.23 9.02 -7.21
C LEU A 150 1.24 9.38 -7.41
N PHE A 151 1.60 10.63 -7.13
CA PHE A 151 2.87 11.21 -7.54
C PHE A 151 3.89 11.25 -6.41
N ALA A 152 5.15 10.97 -6.77
CA ALA A 152 6.30 11.14 -5.91
C ALA A 152 7.46 11.77 -6.69
N ASP A 153 8.26 12.60 -6.00
CA ASP A 153 9.45 13.22 -6.53
C ASP A 153 10.56 12.22 -6.89
N HIS A 154 11.61 12.70 -7.52
CA HIS A 154 12.81 11.91 -7.86
C HIS A 154 12.48 10.63 -8.68
N ASP A 155 11.83 10.80 -9.82
CA ASP A 155 11.39 9.69 -10.69
C ASP A 155 10.46 8.71 -9.95
N GLY A 156 9.61 9.20 -9.02
CA GLY A 156 8.73 8.37 -8.20
C GLY A 156 9.45 7.59 -7.08
N LEU A 157 10.71 7.90 -6.78
CA LEU A 157 11.54 7.12 -5.84
C LEU A 157 11.70 7.75 -4.44
N ASP A 158 11.25 8.98 -4.23
CA ASP A 158 11.49 9.72 -2.99
C ASP A 158 11.03 8.97 -1.73
N LEU A 159 9.80 8.46 -1.73
CA LEU A 159 9.27 7.72 -0.59
C LEU A 159 10.00 6.40 -0.35
N TYR A 160 10.39 5.70 -1.41
CA TYR A 160 11.19 4.48 -1.29
C TYR A 160 12.55 4.73 -0.68
N GLN A 161 13.21 5.85 -1.03
CA GLN A 161 14.50 6.24 -0.46
C GLN A 161 14.38 6.56 1.02
N LYS A 162 13.36 7.33 1.41
CA LYS A 162 13.06 7.62 2.83
C LYS A 162 12.78 6.35 3.62
N MET A 163 11.95 5.45 3.07
CA MET A 163 11.64 4.18 3.70
C MET A 163 12.84 3.22 3.77
N ALA A 164 13.68 3.16 2.75
CA ALA A 164 14.89 2.32 2.79
C ALA A 164 15.84 2.69 3.93
N PHE A 165 15.85 3.95 4.35
CA PHE A 165 16.66 4.41 5.49
C PHE A 165 16.06 4.03 6.85
N THR A 166 14.73 3.96 6.96
CA THR A 166 14.03 3.77 8.25
C THR A 166 13.52 2.36 8.48
N LEU A 167 13.04 1.67 7.43
CA LEU A 167 12.46 0.33 7.51
C LEU A 167 13.34 -0.72 8.20
N PRO A 168 14.69 -0.74 8.06
CA PRO A 168 15.53 -1.70 8.76
C PRO A 168 15.39 -1.68 10.29
N PHE A 169 15.01 -0.54 10.87
CA PHE A 169 14.79 -0.39 12.32
C PHE A 169 13.40 -0.86 12.77
N HIS A 170 12.47 -1.03 11.83
CA HIS A 170 11.07 -1.39 12.07
C HIS A 170 10.73 -2.83 11.65
N LEU A 171 11.57 -3.47 10.84
CA LEU A 171 11.36 -4.84 10.41
C LEU A 171 12.11 -5.79 11.35
N LYS A 172 11.39 -6.76 11.95
CA LYS A 172 12.03 -7.80 12.78
C LYS A 172 13.01 -8.65 11.95
N THR A 173 13.95 -9.31 12.64
CA THR A 173 14.96 -10.17 11.99
C THR A 173 14.34 -11.21 11.06
N ASP A 174 13.27 -11.89 11.51
CA ASP A 174 12.54 -12.89 10.70
C ASP A 174 11.32 -12.29 9.98
N GLY A 175 11.22 -10.96 9.98
CA GLY A 175 10.12 -10.24 9.35
C GLY A 175 10.26 -10.14 7.83
N CYS A 176 9.17 -9.83 7.16
CA CYS A 176 9.08 -9.65 5.71
C CYS A 176 8.47 -8.30 5.33
N LEU A 177 8.93 -7.75 4.22
CA LEU A 177 8.45 -6.49 3.65
C LEU A 177 7.93 -6.75 2.24
N PHE A 178 6.79 -6.16 1.92
CA PHE A 178 6.16 -6.20 0.59
C PHE A 178 5.80 -4.79 0.18
N MET A 179 6.29 -4.35 -0.98
CA MET A 179 6.00 -3.01 -1.51
C MET A 179 5.60 -3.10 -2.96
N GLU A 180 4.51 -2.42 -3.32
CA GLU A 180 4.17 -2.19 -4.72
C GLU A 180 5.13 -1.16 -5.32
N ILE A 181 5.50 -1.34 -6.61
CA ILE A 181 6.45 -0.49 -7.33
C ILE A 181 5.98 -0.21 -8.76
N GLY A 182 6.45 0.86 -9.35
CA GLY A 182 6.32 1.11 -10.78
C GLY A 182 7.12 0.09 -11.60
N PHE A 183 6.56 -0.32 -12.74
CA PHE A 183 7.13 -1.39 -13.58
C PHE A 183 8.55 -1.11 -14.12
N ASN A 184 8.97 0.15 -14.15
CA ASN A 184 10.28 0.62 -14.61
C ASN A 184 11.26 0.90 -13.45
N GLN A 185 10.86 0.69 -12.19
CA GLN A 185 11.65 1.04 -11.01
C GLN A 185 12.42 -0.16 -10.40
N GLY A 186 12.13 -1.38 -10.85
CA GLY A 186 12.61 -2.62 -10.22
C GLY A 186 14.11 -2.68 -9.98
N GLU A 187 14.94 -2.37 -11.00
CA GLU A 187 16.40 -2.44 -10.88
C GLU A 187 16.96 -1.45 -9.85
N LYS A 188 16.51 -0.19 -9.91
CA LYS A 188 16.95 0.87 -8.98
C LYS A 188 16.57 0.53 -7.53
N LEU A 189 15.35 0.05 -7.32
CA LEU A 189 14.84 -0.32 -6.00
C LEU A 189 15.51 -1.59 -5.47
N LEU A 190 15.79 -2.57 -6.31
CA LEU A 190 16.54 -3.78 -5.93
C LEU A 190 17.92 -3.43 -5.35
N GLU A 191 18.66 -2.55 -6.02
CA GLU A 191 19.97 -2.10 -5.52
C GLU A 191 19.87 -1.32 -4.22
N LEU A 192 18.89 -0.42 -4.11
CA LEU A 192 18.66 0.40 -2.92
C LEU A 192 18.35 -0.49 -1.70
N TYR A 193 17.40 -1.41 -1.86
CA TYR A 193 16.94 -2.24 -0.74
C TYR A 193 17.93 -3.36 -0.39
N LYS A 194 18.76 -3.87 -1.31
CA LYS A 194 19.89 -4.74 -0.97
C LYS A 194 20.92 -4.05 -0.08
N LYS A 195 21.14 -2.74 -0.27
CA LYS A 195 22.02 -1.95 0.60
C LYS A 195 21.39 -1.70 1.97
N ALA A 196 20.08 -1.45 2.01
CA ALA A 196 19.34 -1.22 3.24
C ALA A 196 19.21 -2.49 4.10
N PHE A 197 19.10 -3.66 3.48
CA PHE A 197 18.90 -4.96 4.11
C PHE A 197 19.98 -5.96 3.71
N PRO A 198 21.25 -5.77 4.12
CA PRO A 198 22.39 -6.59 3.65
C PRO A 198 22.29 -8.08 4.07
N ASP A 199 21.58 -8.37 5.16
CA ASP A 199 21.43 -9.71 5.73
C ASP A 199 20.13 -10.42 5.27
N LYS A 200 19.35 -9.79 4.39
CA LYS A 200 18.07 -10.31 3.90
C LYS A 200 18.09 -10.57 2.40
N THR A 201 17.21 -11.44 1.96
CA THR A 201 16.97 -11.65 0.52
C THR A 201 16.02 -10.56 0.01
N VAL A 202 16.46 -9.83 -1.02
CA VAL A 202 15.65 -8.81 -1.70
C VAL A 202 15.39 -9.27 -3.13
N THR A 203 14.13 -9.30 -3.53
CA THR A 203 13.69 -9.71 -4.88
C THR A 203 12.69 -8.73 -5.47
N ILE A 204 12.64 -8.67 -6.79
CA ILE A 204 11.56 -8.04 -7.54
C ILE A 204 10.71 -9.16 -8.15
N GLU A 205 9.42 -9.11 -7.91
CA GLU A 205 8.46 -10.05 -8.49
C GLU A 205 7.52 -9.34 -9.48
N LYS A 206 7.09 -10.11 -10.47
CA LYS A 206 6.16 -9.63 -11.50
C LYS A 206 4.71 -9.88 -11.08
N ASP A 207 3.84 -9.00 -11.58
CA ASP A 207 2.39 -9.21 -11.54
C ASP A 207 1.94 -10.25 -12.59
N LEU A 208 0.66 -10.57 -12.59
CA LEU A 208 0.05 -11.50 -13.57
C LEU A 208 0.14 -10.99 -15.01
N SER A 209 0.36 -9.69 -15.22
CA SER A 209 0.60 -9.10 -16.53
C SER A 209 2.06 -9.22 -17.00
N GLY A 210 2.95 -9.75 -16.13
CA GLY A 210 4.37 -9.95 -16.42
C GLY A 210 5.23 -8.71 -16.26
N LEU A 211 4.72 -7.66 -15.62
CA LEU A 211 5.45 -6.42 -15.30
C LEU A 211 6.03 -6.49 -13.89
N ASP A 212 7.21 -5.90 -13.69
CA ASP A 212 7.77 -5.73 -12.36
C ASP A 212 6.78 -4.94 -11.50
N ARG A 213 6.37 -5.49 -10.36
CA ARG A 213 5.29 -4.90 -9.56
C ARG A 213 5.55 -4.91 -8.07
N MET A 214 6.36 -5.82 -7.57
CA MET A 214 6.53 -5.99 -6.14
C MET A 214 8.00 -6.10 -5.76
N LEU A 215 8.42 -5.27 -4.81
CA LEU A 215 9.67 -5.44 -4.09
C LEU A 215 9.39 -6.23 -2.81
N ILE A 216 10.16 -7.29 -2.59
CA ILE A 216 10.01 -8.19 -1.44
C ILE A 216 11.34 -8.34 -0.71
N VAL A 217 11.30 -8.21 0.62
CA VAL A 217 12.44 -8.44 1.52
C VAL A 217 12.07 -9.55 2.52
N LYS A 218 12.92 -10.58 2.61
CA LYS A 218 12.72 -11.74 3.51
C LYS A 218 13.99 -12.13 4.23
#